data_5e07deb1751e1c900e39170b359f4cd3
#
_entry.id   5e07deb1751e1c900e39170b359f4cd3
#
_cell.length_a   1.000
_cell.length_b   1.000
_cell.length_c   1.000
_cell.angle_alpha   90.00
_cell.angle_beta   90.00
_cell.angle_gamma   90.00
#
_symmetry.space_group_name_H-M   'P 1'
#
loop_
_entity.id
_entity.type
_entity.pdbx_description
1 polymer ?
#
loop_
_entity_poly.entity_id
_entity_poly.type
_entity_poly.pdbx_seq_one_letter_code
_entity_poly.pdbx_strand_id
1 'polypeptide(L)'
;VAVDGFTYVKSRGGIDEYTLEANGLQVLLIPETSAPVITFMVTYRVGSRNEVTGTTGATHLLEHLMFKGSVNYNRDKGNSVDQLLARTGAQFNATTYLDRTNYYENLGSDQLAMVVGMEADRMRNLLLRESDRRPEMTVVRNEFERGENSPIQSLIKEIFAAAYVAHPYHHSTIGWRSDIENVSIEKLREFYDTFYWPDNATVTLVGDFQSAEALGLIKQHYGVITRAPRPIPQIYTEEPEQTGPRRVVVKRPGQLGVIAIAHKSPAATHPDFPALAILGSILGDGKNSRLYRELTDKNLSTGVFTGPFALRDPSLHFTFIPLAPG
;
A
#
# COMPACT_ATOMS: atom_id res chain seq x y z
N VAL A 1 22.48 18.02 3.78
CA VAL A 1 22.28 19.37 4.31
C VAL A 1 21.90 19.25 5.78
N ALA A 2 22.63 19.94 6.68
CA ALA A 2 22.25 20.00 8.07
C ALA A 2 21.06 20.99 8.22
N VAL A 3 19.94 20.52 8.75
CA VAL A 3 18.76 21.35 9.02
C VAL A 3 18.34 21.13 10.47
N ASP A 4 18.13 22.22 11.18
CA ASP A 4 17.73 22.19 12.59
C ASP A 4 16.43 21.42 12.81
N GLY A 5 16.43 20.49 13.76
CA GLY A 5 15.32 19.60 14.08
C GLY A 5 15.27 18.32 13.25
N PHE A 6 16.27 18.08 12.41
CA PHE A 6 16.42 16.83 11.68
C PHE A 6 17.77 16.16 11.93
N THR A 7 17.74 14.88 12.18
CA THR A 7 18.92 14.02 12.13
C THR A 7 19.06 13.48 10.71
N TYR A 8 20.19 13.81 10.04
CA TYR A 8 20.58 13.16 8.78
C TYR A 8 21.02 11.74 9.05
N VAL A 9 20.45 10.76 8.33
CA VAL A 9 20.73 9.34 8.55
C VAL A 9 21.78 8.83 7.55
N LYS A 10 21.52 8.97 6.27
CA LYS A 10 22.41 8.53 5.17
C LYS A 10 21.97 9.07 3.82
N SER A 11 22.84 8.90 2.82
CA SER A 11 22.48 9.00 1.40
C SER A 11 22.81 7.69 0.69
N ARG A 12 21.91 7.22 -0.15
CA ARG A 12 22.13 6.04 -0.97
C ARG A 12 21.37 6.14 -2.29
N GLY A 13 22.09 6.02 -3.41
CA GLY A 13 21.48 6.06 -4.74
C GLY A 13 20.74 7.36 -5.06
N GLY A 14 21.22 8.50 -4.54
CA GLY A 14 20.57 9.80 -4.72
C GLY A 14 19.40 10.07 -3.77
N ILE A 15 19.14 9.18 -2.83
CA ILE A 15 18.09 9.33 -1.80
C ILE A 15 18.73 9.78 -0.50
N ASP A 16 18.38 10.96 -0.01
CA ASP A 16 18.79 11.48 1.28
C ASP A 16 17.74 11.15 2.34
N GLU A 17 18.15 10.47 3.41
CA GLU A 17 17.29 10.06 4.51
C GLU A 17 17.49 10.93 5.74
N TYR A 18 16.40 11.43 6.28
CA TYR A 18 16.33 12.23 7.50
C TYR A 18 15.30 11.67 8.48
N THR A 19 15.48 11.97 9.76
CA THR A 19 14.48 11.72 10.80
C THR A 19 14.14 13.06 11.45
N LEU A 20 12.85 13.41 11.51
CA LEU A 20 12.36 14.57 12.26
C LEU A 20 12.44 14.25 13.75
N GLU A 21 13.29 14.99 14.49
CA GLU A 21 13.64 14.70 15.88
C GLU A 21 12.44 14.82 16.83
N ALA A 22 11.51 15.74 16.52
CA ALA A 22 10.33 15.99 17.35
C ALA A 22 9.45 14.73 17.53
N ASN A 23 9.34 13.88 16.50
CA ASN A 23 8.37 12.80 16.52
C ASN A 23 8.82 11.50 15.82
N GLY A 24 10.01 11.47 15.22
CA GLY A 24 10.54 10.29 14.57
C GLY A 24 10.00 10.03 13.16
N LEU A 25 9.34 11.02 12.53
CA LEU A 25 8.94 10.92 11.13
C LEU A 25 10.16 10.71 10.24
N GLN A 26 10.14 9.67 9.42
CA GLN A 26 11.16 9.43 8.41
C GLN A 26 10.88 10.29 7.17
N VAL A 27 11.90 10.94 6.63
CA VAL A 27 11.80 11.76 5.42
C VAL A 27 12.84 11.30 4.41
N LEU A 28 12.40 11.02 3.20
CA LEU A 28 13.24 10.66 2.06
C LEU A 28 13.15 11.77 1.02
N LEU A 29 14.29 12.35 0.66
CA LEU A 29 14.39 13.43 -0.34
C LEU A 29 15.16 12.95 -1.57
N ILE A 30 14.60 13.21 -2.75
CA ILE A 30 15.21 12.92 -4.05
C ILE A 30 15.05 14.16 -4.92
N PRO A 31 15.96 15.15 -4.78
CA PRO A 31 15.93 16.36 -5.61
C PRO A 31 16.22 16.04 -7.07
N GLU A 32 15.32 16.46 -7.98
CA GLU A 32 15.45 16.31 -9.42
C GLU A 32 14.81 17.53 -10.12
N THR A 33 15.63 18.38 -10.69
CA THR A 33 15.24 19.71 -11.19
C THR A 33 15.03 19.78 -12.71
N SER A 34 14.92 18.61 -13.39
CA SER A 34 14.73 18.56 -14.85
C SER A 34 13.37 19.07 -15.31
N ALA A 35 12.37 19.08 -14.43
CA ALA A 35 11.03 19.62 -14.70
C ALA A 35 10.45 20.24 -13.42
N PRO A 36 9.62 21.32 -13.52
CA PRO A 36 9.05 22.02 -12.35
C PRO A 36 7.88 21.25 -11.74
N VAL A 37 8.10 20.00 -11.38
CA VAL A 37 7.10 19.09 -10.81
C VAL A 37 7.65 18.35 -9.61
N ILE A 38 6.76 17.97 -8.70
CA ILE A 38 7.08 17.14 -7.54
C ILE A 38 6.12 15.99 -7.42
N THR A 39 6.59 14.91 -6.81
CA THR A 39 5.76 13.87 -6.21
C THR A 39 5.94 13.95 -4.70
N PHE A 40 4.86 14.21 -3.99
CA PHE A 40 4.80 14.12 -2.52
C PHE A 40 4.06 12.84 -2.16
N MET A 41 4.64 11.99 -1.32
CA MET A 41 4.04 10.74 -0.91
C MET A 41 4.18 10.52 0.60
N VAL A 42 3.08 10.16 1.25
CA VAL A 42 3.08 9.70 2.64
C VAL A 42 2.75 8.22 2.68
N THR A 43 3.66 7.43 3.22
CA THR A 43 3.49 5.99 3.41
C THR A 43 3.34 5.67 4.89
N TYR A 44 2.21 5.10 5.27
CA TYR A 44 1.97 4.56 6.61
C TYR A 44 2.31 3.08 6.66
N ARG A 45 3.01 2.65 7.72
CA ARG A 45 3.40 1.24 7.94
C ARG A 45 2.23 0.46 8.53
N VAL A 46 1.11 0.48 7.84
CA VAL A 46 -0.13 -0.21 8.18
C VAL A 46 -0.82 -0.68 6.92
N GLY A 47 -1.25 -1.91 6.90
CA GLY A 47 -1.95 -2.55 5.80
C GLY A 47 -2.90 -3.61 6.32
N SER A 48 -3.45 -4.45 5.44
CA SER A 48 -4.40 -5.48 5.86
C SER A 48 -3.82 -6.51 6.85
N ARG A 49 -2.50 -6.68 6.91
CA ARG A 49 -1.87 -7.53 7.94
C ARG A 49 -2.11 -7.06 9.39
N ASN A 50 -2.47 -5.79 9.57
CA ASN A 50 -2.73 -5.20 10.88
C ASN A 50 -4.21 -5.31 11.31
N GLU A 51 -5.04 -5.89 10.46
CA GLU A 51 -6.45 -6.09 10.71
C GLU A 51 -6.72 -7.39 11.47
N VAL A 52 -7.84 -7.44 12.15
CA VAL A 52 -8.33 -8.63 12.86
C VAL A 52 -9.70 -9.03 12.34
N THR A 53 -10.09 -10.28 12.55
CA THR A 53 -11.43 -10.78 12.24
C THR A 53 -12.51 -9.87 12.81
N GLY A 54 -13.47 -9.50 11.99
CA GLY A 54 -14.55 -8.54 12.33
C GLY A 54 -14.23 -7.10 11.88
N THR A 55 -12.99 -6.82 11.44
CA THR A 55 -12.58 -5.50 10.92
C THR A 55 -11.72 -5.61 9.66
N THR A 56 -11.74 -6.73 8.97
CA THR A 56 -11.00 -6.89 7.72
C THR A 56 -11.55 -5.95 6.65
N GLY A 57 -10.65 -5.33 5.87
CA GLY A 57 -10.98 -4.27 4.92
C GLY A 57 -11.05 -2.87 5.54
N ALA A 58 -10.86 -2.72 6.86
CA ALA A 58 -10.87 -1.43 7.54
C ALA A 58 -9.78 -0.49 7.03
N THR A 59 -8.59 -1.00 6.72
CA THR A 59 -7.48 -0.21 6.18
C THR A 59 -7.84 0.40 4.83
N HIS A 60 -8.43 -0.39 3.95
CA HIS A 60 -8.85 0.04 2.62
C HIS A 60 -10.02 1.03 2.68
N LEU A 61 -11.03 0.77 3.50
CA LEU A 61 -12.14 1.71 3.70
C LEU A 61 -11.65 3.03 4.31
N LEU A 62 -10.68 2.98 5.22
CA LEU A 62 -10.06 4.18 5.79
C LEU A 62 -9.28 4.96 4.71
N GLU A 63 -8.60 4.28 3.78
CA GLU A 63 -7.97 4.92 2.63
C GLU A 63 -8.96 5.80 1.88
N HIS A 64 -10.13 5.29 1.54
CA HIS A 64 -11.20 6.04 0.89
C HIS A 64 -11.66 7.24 1.73
N LEU A 65 -11.83 7.04 3.04
CA LEU A 65 -12.29 8.09 3.96
C LEU A 65 -11.26 9.21 4.15
N MET A 66 -9.99 8.95 3.92
CA MET A 66 -8.94 9.97 3.94
C MET A 66 -9.17 11.09 2.91
N PHE A 67 -9.92 10.84 1.85
CA PHE A 67 -10.28 11.85 0.85
C PHE A 67 -11.56 12.63 1.19
N LYS A 68 -12.30 12.24 2.24
CA LYS A 68 -13.61 12.86 2.55
C LYS A 68 -13.51 14.12 3.39
N GLY A 69 -12.36 14.39 4.01
CA GLY A 69 -12.08 15.65 4.67
C GLY A 69 -11.44 15.52 6.04
N SER A 70 -10.68 16.53 6.35
CA SER A 70 -10.04 16.80 7.63
C SER A 70 -10.51 18.14 8.20
N VAL A 71 -10.09 18.46 9.41
CA VAL A 71 -10.55 19.67 10.12
C VAL A 71 -10.30 20.94 9.31
N ASN A 72 -9.14 21.05 8.65
CA ASN A 72 -8.78 22.23 7.89
C ASN A 72 -9.11 22.13 6.40
N TYR A 73 -9.27 20.91 5.87
CA TYR A 73 -9.50 20.65 4.45
C TYR A 73 -10.75 19.79 4.25
N ASN A 74 -11.89 20.43 4.01
CA ASN A 74 -13.18 19.76 3.84
C ASN A 74 -14.15 20.55 2.96
N ARG A 75 -15.23 19.89 2.55
CA ARG A 75 -16.25 20.47 1.64
C ARG A 75 -16.96 21.66 2.27
N ASP A 76 -17.19 21.66 3.55
CA ASP A 76 -17.90 22.73 4.24
C ASP A 76 -17.11 24.07 4.19
N LYS A 77 -15.78 23.96 4.07
CA LYS A 77 -14.86 25.08 3.89
C LYS A 77 -14.58 25.42 2.40
N GLY A 78 -15.08 24.64 1.46
CA GLY A 78 -14.84 24.81 0.03
C GLY A 78 -13.39 24.52 -0.42
N ASN A 79 -12.65 23.76 0.37
CA ASN A 79 -11.24 23.43 0.16
C ASN A 79 -10.94 21.95 0.42
N SER A 80 -11.88 21.05 0.12
CA SER A 80 -11.62 19.61 0.25
C SER A 80 -10.43 19.16 -0.60
N VAL A 81 -9.83 18.05 -0.23
CA VAL A 81 -8.63 17.50 -0.86
C VAL A 81 -8.80 17.38 -2.38
N ASP A 82 -9.91 16.80 -2.83
CA ASP A 82 -10.26 16.66 -4.23
C ASP A 82 -10.38 18.01 -4.97
N GLN A 83 -10.99 19.02 -4.32
CA GLN A 83 -11.14 20.35 -4.90
C GLN A 83 -9.79 21.09 -5.01
N LEU A 84 -8.95 21.00 -3.99
CA LEU A 84 -7.63 21.63 -4.00
C LEU A 84 -6.74 21.02 -5.07
N LEU A 85 -6.64 19.70 -5.11
CA LEU A 85 -5.79 18.99 -6.03
C LEU A 85 -6.30 19.17 -7.50
N ALA A 86 -7.62 19.16 -7.73
CA ALA A 86 -8.16 19.43 -9.05
C ALA A 86 -7.82 20.85 -9.57
N ARG A 87 -7.83 21.86 -8.69
CA ARG A 87 -7.46 23.25 -9.07
C ARG A 87 -6.00 23.40 -9.49
N THR A 88 -5.13 22.56 -8.96
CA THR A 88 -3.69 22.58 -9.30
C THR A 88 -3.35 21.69 -10.50
N GLY A 89 -4.32 20.97 -11.06
CA GLY A 89 -4.07 19.98 -12.11
C GLY A 89 -3.29 18.75 -11.61
N ALA A 90 -3.27 18.51 -10.30
CA ALA A 90 -2.56 17.40 -9.69
C ALA A 90 -3.15 16.06 -10.11
N GLN A 91 -2.26 15.08 -10.31
CA GLN A 91 -2.64 13.67 -10.37
C GLN A 91 -2.39 13.07 -8.98
N PHE A 92 -3.40 12.50 -8.39
CA PHE A 92 -3.32 11.95 -7.04
C PHE A 92 -4.03 10.61 -6.93
N ASN A 93 -3.56 9.78 -6.03
CA ASN A 93 -4.19 8.51 -5.70
C ASN A 93 -3.71 8.01 -4.34
N ALA A 94 -4.24 6.86 -3.93
CA ALA A 94 -3.76 6.10 -2.80
C ALA A 94 -3.72 4.62 -3.14
N THR A 95 -3.00 3.84 -2.37
CA THR A 95 -3.00 2.38 -2.47
C THR A 95 -2.88 1.76 -1.10
N THR A 96 -3.73 0.79 -0.81
CA THR A 96 -3.61 -0.08 0.36
C THR A 96 -3.11 -1.45 -0.07
N TYR A 97 -2.13 -1.97 0.65
CA TYR A 97 -1.60 -3.31 0.44
C TYR A 97 -1.49 -4.08 1.76
N LEU A 98 -0.87 -5.23 1.75
CA LEU A 98 -0.76 -6.08 2.94
C LEU A 98 -0.03 -5.38 4.10
N ASP A 99 1.07 -4.66 3.79
CA ASP A 99 1.98 -4.08 4.80
C ASP A 99 1.94 -2.57 4.91
N ARG A 100 1.33 -1.88 3.96
CA ARG A 100 1.39 -0.42 3.83
C ARG A 100 0.13 0.18 3.25
N THR A 101 -0.08 1.45 3.56
CA THR A 101 -1.01 2.35 2.86
C THR A 101 -0.25 3.61 2.50
N ASN A 102 -0.33 4.05 1.23
CA ASN A 102 0.30 5.29 0.81
C ASN A 102 -0.68 6.19 0.07
N TYR A 103 -0.42 7.49 0.17
CA TYR A 103 -1.12 8.57 -0.50
C TYR A 103 -0.08 9.36 -1.26
N TYR A 104 -0.34 9.72 -2.52
CA TYR A 104 0.63 10.46 -3.31
C TYR A 104 -0.05 11.45 -4.25
N GLU A 105 0.63 12.56 -4.46
CA GLU A 105 0.26 13.65 -5.33
C GLU A 105 1.41 14.02 -6.25
N ASN A 106 1.12 14.08 -7.55
CA ASN A 106 2.00 14.59 -8.59
C ASN A 106 1.48 15.97 -9.00
N LEU A 107 2.26 17.02 -8.78
CA LEU A 107 1.81 18.40 -8.96
C LEU A 107 2.98 19.35 -9.26
N GLY A 108 2.68 20.60 -9.59
CA GLY A 108 3.71 21.62 -9.79
C GLY A 108 4.50 21.88 -8.50
N SER A 109 5.80 22.13 -8.65
CA SER A 109 6.71 22.37 -7.51
C SER A 109 6.34 23.61 -6.67
N ASP A 110 5.65 24.59 -7.28
CA ASP A 110 5.08 25.75 -6.60
C ASP A 110 3.97 25.43 -5.57
N GLN A 111 3.44 24.19 -5.59
CA GLN A 111 2.39 23.73 -4.69
C GLN A 111 2.93 22.95 -3.47
N LEU A 112 4.26 22.89 -3.27
CA LEU A 112 4.87 22.12 -2.18
C LEU A 112 4.31 22.47 -0.80
N ALA A 113 4.21 23.75 -0.47
CA ALA A 113 3.70 24.18 0.83
C ALA A 113 2.26 23.74 1.07
N MET A 114 1.41 23.78 0.04
CA MET A 114 0.00 23.37 0.13
C MET A 114 -0.11 21.86 0.40
N VAL A 115 0.60 21.03 -0.36
CA VAL A 115 0.49 19.56 -0.23
C VAL A 115 1.06 19.07 1.10
N VAL A 116 2.17 19.65 1.58
CA VAL A 116 2.76 19.32 2.89
C VAL A 116 1.78 19.63 4.02
N GLY A 117 1.12 20.82 3.99
CA GLY A 117 0.13 21.19 5.00
C GLY A 117 -1.13 20.32 4.96
N MET A 118 -1.61 20.00 3.77
CA MET A 118 -2.79 19.15 3.57
C MET A 118 -2.57 17.73 4.09
N GLU A 119 -1.44 17.10 3.72
CA GLU A 119 -1.12 15.74 4.17
C GLU A 119 -0.85 15.65 5.67
N ALA A 120 -0.21 16.66 6.26
CA ALA A 120 -0.02 16.72 7.71
C ALA A 120 -1.37 16.84 8.45
N ASP A 121 -2.32 17.63 7.93
CA ASP A 121 -3.66 17.73 8.54
C ASP A 121 -4.42 16.41 8.42
N ARG A 122 -4.37 15.73 7.28
CA ARG A 122 -4.99 14.41 7.09
C ARG A 122 -4.43 13.35 8.04
N MET A 123 -3.16 13.45 8.40
CA MET A 123 -2.50 12.49 9.30
C MET A 123 -3.17 12.45 10.68
N ARG A 124 -3.64 13.58 11.24
CA ARG A 124 -4.19 13.61 12.61
C ARG A 124 -5.57 14.24 12.78
N ASN A 125 -6.06 14.93 11.79
CA ASN A 125 -7.29 15.71 11.91
C ASN A 125 -8.42 15.21 11.00
N LEU A 126 -8.42 13.92 10.65
CA LEU A 126 -9.46 13.33 9.81
C LEU A 126 -10.83 13.36 10.50
N LEU A 127 -11.86 13.77 9.78
CA LEU A 127 -13.19 13.94 10.35
C LEU A 127 -13.89 12.62 10.68
N LEU A 128 -13.77 11.61 9.83
CA LEU A 128 -14.37 10.28 10.00
C LEU A 128 -15.85 10.34 10.43
N ARG A 129 -16.69 10.83 9.52
CA ARG A 129 -18.13 11.00 9.74
C ARG A 129 -18.91 9.80 9.22
N GLU A 130 -19.97 9.40 9.90
CA GLU A 130 -20.88 8.33 9.43
C GLU A 130 -21.54 8.70 8.08
N SER A 131 -21.79 9.99 7.85
CA SER A 131 -22.32 10.51 6.57
C SER A 131 -21.35 10.29 5.39
N ASP A 132 -20.04 10.19 5.66
CA ASP A 132 -19.02 9.90 4.65
C ASP A 132 -18.81 8.38 4.51
N ARG A 133 -18.86 7.62 5.62
CA ARG A 133 -18.68 6.17 5.63
C ARG A 133 -19.77 5.44 4.84
N ARG A 134 -21.03 5.81 5.05
CA ARG A 134 -22.16 5.08 4.48
C ARG A 134 -22.17 5.04 2.95
N PRO A 135 -21.98 6.13 2.20
CA PRO A 135 -21.87 6.08 0.76
C PRO A 135 -20.59 5.37 0.31
N GLU A 136 -19.46 5.57 1.01
CA GLU A 136 -18.17 5.00 0.64
C GLU A 136 -18.14 3.48 0.82
N MET A 137 -18.80 2.96 1.83
CA MET A 137 -19.00 1.50 1.98
C MET A 137 -19.66 0.88 0.74
N THR A 138 -20.58 1.60 0.07
CA THR A 138 -21.17 1.12 -1.18
C THR A 138 -20.15 1.07 -2.32
N VAL A 139 -19.24 2.03 -2.39
CA VAL A 139 -18.16 2.04 -3.36
C VAL A 139 -17.23 0.83 -3.13
N VAL A 140 -16.75 0.66 -1.90
CA VAL A 140 -15.86 -0.47 -1.53
C VAL A 140 -16.55 -1.82 -1.77
N ARG A 141 -17.85 -1.93 -1.49
CA ARG A 141 -18.61 -3.15 -1.81
C ARG A 141 -18.66 -3.43 -3.31
N ASN A 142 -18.83 -2.41 -4.15
CA ASN A 142 -18.81 -2.57 -5.60
C ASN A 142 -17.41 -3.00 -6.11
N GLU A 143 -16.35 -2.53 -5.47
CA GLU A 143 -14.99 -2.97 -5.74
C GLU A 143 -14.77 -4.43 -5.32
N PHE A 144 -15.28 -4.82 -4.16
CA PHE A 144 -15.28 -6.22 -3.72
C PHE A 144 -15.97 -7.12 -4.76
N GLU A 145 -17.18 -6.77 -5.20
CA GLU A 145 -17.93 -7.54 -6.20
C GLU A 145 -17.18 -7.60 -7.55
N ARG A 146 -16.53 -6.51 -7.93
CA ARG A 146 -15.69 -6.48 -9.15
C ARG A 146 -14.49 -7.42 -9.02
N GLY A 147 -13.85 -7.45 -7.84
CA GLY A 147 -12.76 -8.38 -7.53
C GLY A 147 -13.20 -9.85 -7.55
N GLU A 148 -14.37 -10.17 -7.00
CA GLU A 148 -14.94 -11.51 -7.04
C GLU A 148 -15.23 -11.99 -8.48
N ASN A 149 -15.53 -11.10 -9.38
CA ASN A 149 -15.73 -11.39 -10.80
C ASN A 149 -14.42 -11.52 -11.59
N SER A 150 -13.27 -11.21 -11.01
CA SER A 150 -11.95 -11.42 -11.61
C SER A 150 -11.42 -12.81 -11.30
N PRO A 151 -11.22 -13.69 -12.29
CA PRO A 151 -10.69 -15.05 -12.06
C PRO A 151 -9.32 -15.04 -11.37
N ILE A 152 -8.44 -14.10 -11.77
CA ILE A 152 -7.09 -13.98 -11.21
C ILE A 152 -7.13 -13.50 -9.78
N GLN A 153 -7.91 -12.46 -9.46
CA GLN A 153 -8.02 -11.95 -8.10
C GLN A 153 -8.65 -12.97 -7.16
N SER A 154 -9.69 -13.67 -7.60
CA SER A 154 -10.29 -14.77 -6.85
C SER A 154 -9.28 -15.88 -6.57
N LEU A 155 -8.47 -16.25 -7.56
CA LEU A 155 -7.45 -17.29 -7.39
C LEU A 155 -6.35 -16.85 -6.42
N ILE A 156 -5.86 -15.61 -6.52
CA ILE A 156 -4.86 -15.06 -5.58
C ILE A 156 -5.40 -15.09 -4.16
N LYS A 157 -6.63 -14.62 -3.94
CA LYS A 157 -7.28 -14.64 -2.64
C LYS A 157 -7.30 -16.04 -2.02
N GLU A 158 -7.74 -17.02 -2.77
CA GLU A 158 -7.83 -18.40 -2.30
C GLU A 158 -6.45 -19.04 -2.05
N ILE A 159 -5.43 -18.67 -2.83
CA ILE A 159 -4.05 -19.12 -2.61
C ILE A 159 -3.51 -18.57 -1.31
N PHE A 160 -3.66 -17.26 -1.03
CA PHE A 160 -3.25 -16.67 0.22
C PHE A 160 -3.98 -17.30 1.41
N ALA A 161 -5.29 -17.47 1.31
CA ALA A 161 -6.10 -18.14 2.33
C ALA A 161 -5.67 -19.60 2.59
N ALA A 162 -5.24 -20.33 1.56
CA ALA A 162 -4.73 -21.69 1.70
C ALA A 162 -3.29 -21.74 2.19
N ALA A 163 -2.45 -20.75 1.82
CA ALA A 163 -1.05 -20.71 2.16
C ALA A 163 -0.81 -20.31 3.62
N TYR A 164 -1.69 -19.49 4.21
CA TYR A 164 -1.53 -18.97 5.56
C TYR A 164 -2.67 -19.44 6.47
N VAL A 165 -2.30 -20.16 7.52
CA VAL A 165 -3.25 -20.65 8.54
C VAL A 165 -3.34 -19.69 9.72
N ALA A 166 -2.19 -19.15 10.12
CA ALA A 166 -2.07 -18.31 11.30
C ALA A 166 -1.70 -16.86 10.99
N HIS A 167 -0.83 -16.64 9.99
CA HIS A 167 -0.35 -15.30 9.69
C HIS A 167 -1.46 -14.44 9.03
N PRO A 168 -1.57 -13.14 9.37
CA PRO A 168 -2.61 -12.25 8.83
C PRO A 168 -2.62 -12.08 7.31
N TYR A 169 -1.62 -12.51 6.58
CA TYR A 169 -1.65 -12.53 5.10
C TYR A 169 -2.73 -13.47 4.53
N HIS A 170 -3.43 -14.24 5.36
CA HIS A 170 -4.49 -15.16 4.91
C HIS A 170 -5.72 -14.46 4.31
N HIS A 171 -5.95 -13.17 4.60
CA HIS A 171 -7.08 -12.43 4.03
C HIS A 171 -6.62 -11.34 3.06
N SER A 172 -7.48 -11.02 2.10
CA SER A 172 -7.21 -9.99 1.10
C SER A 172 -7.36 -8.59 1.68
N THR A 173 -6.69 -7.61 1.05
CA THR A 173 -6.74 -6.19 1.42
C THR A 173 -8.15 -5.60 1.38
N ILE A 174 -9.01 -6.07 0.47
CA ILE A 174 -10.41 -5.63 0.43
C ILE A 174 -11.21 -6.12 1.64
N GLY A 175 -10.77 -7.17 2.34
CA GLY A 175 -11.46 -7.77 3.48
C GLY A 175 -12.59 -8.72 3.10
N TRP A 176 -13.33 -9.19 4.12
CA TRP A 176 -14.52 -10.00 3.95
C TRP A 176 -15.75 -9.10 3.82
N ARG A 177 -16.69 -9.49 2.97
CA ARG A 177 -17.92 -8.73 2.73
C ARG A 177 -18.66 -8.37 4.01
N SER A 178 -18.82 -9.32 4.92
CA SER A 178 -19.49 -9.11 6.21
C SER A 178 -18.80 -8.04 7.06
N ASP A 179 -17.47 -8.01 7.05
CA ASP A 179 -16.70 -7.05 7.84
C ASP A 179 -16.81 -5.65 7.22
N ILE A 180 -16.67 -5.54 5.90
CA ILE A 180 -16.81 -4.28 5.13
C ILE A 180 -18.19 -3.64 5.42
N GLU A 181 -19.25 -4.44 5.37
CA GLU A 181 -20.63 -3.96 5.56
C GLU A 181 -20.92 -3.54 7.01
N ASN A 182 -20.21 -4.11 7.99
CA ASN A 182 -20.52 -3.94 9.42
C ASN A 182 -19.47 -3.17 10.23
N VAL A 183 -18.28 -2.87 9.67
CA VAL A 183 -17.29 -2.08 10.41
C VAL A 183 -17.83 -0.69 10.73
N SER A 184 -17.86 -0.35 12.01
CA SER A 184 -18.40 0.94 12.46
C SER A 184 -17.39 2.09 12.31
N ILE A 185 -17.89 3.33 12.32
CA ILE A 185 -17.05 4.51 12.26
C ILE A 185 -16.14 4.61 13.50
N GLU A 186 -16.59 4.13 14.66
CA GLU A 186 -15.80 4.09 15.89
C GLU A 186 -14.60 3.13 15.72
N LYS A 187 -14.80 1.96 15.10
CA LYS A 187 -13.72 1.02 14.81
C LYS A 187 -12.70 1.57 13.80
N LEU A 188 -13.19 2.29 12.80
CA LEU A 188 -12.32 2.97 11.85
C LEU A 188 -11.51 4.09 12.53
N ARG A 189 -12.12 4.83 13.46
CA ARG A 189 -11.43 5.84 14.26
C ARG A 189 -10.40 5.20 15.19
N GLU A 190 -10.74 4.11 15.86
CA GLU A 190 -9.79 3.35 16.70
C GLU A 190 -8.58 2.89 15.87
N PHE A 191 -8.80 2.41 14.65
CA PHE A 191 -7.75 1.98 13.72
C PHE A 191 -6.88 3.17 13.29
N TYR A 192 -7.49 4.28 12.89
CA TYR A 192 -6.80 5.52 12.55
C TYR A 192 -5.96 6.03 13.72
N ASP A 193 -6.52 6.11 14.92
CA ASP A 193 -5.83 6.57 16.13
C ASP A 193 -4.74 5.62 16.62
N THR A 194 -4.75 4.38 16.15
CA THR A 194 -3.69 3.40 16.45
C THR A 194 -2.50 3.54 15.51
N PHE A 195 -2.72 3.75 14.22
CA PHE A 195 -1.67 3.56 13.21
C PHE A 195 -1.22 4.82 12.46
N TYR A 196 -2.03 5.89 12.42
CA TYR A 196 -1.75 7.08 11.62
C TYR A 196 -0.99 8.14 12.43
N TRP A 197 0.30 7.88 12.64
CA TRP A 197 1.21 8.73 13.42
C TRP A 197 2.53 8.94 12.68
N PRO A 198 3.25 10.08 12.98
CA PRO A 198 4.53 10.38 12.32
C PRO A 198 5.58 9.28 12.48
N ASP A 199 5.70 8.69 13.67
CA ASP A 199 6.66 7.60 13.94
C ASP A 199 6.27 6.26 13.29
N ASN A 200 5.08 6.18 12.69
CA ASN A 200 4.64 5.05 11.85
C ASN A 200 4.54 5.44 10.36
N ALA A 201 5.10 6.56 9.96
CA ALA A 201 5.01 7.07 8.60
C ALA A 201 6.38 7.39 7.99
N THR A 202 6.40 7.48 6.68
CA THR A 202 7.53 7.99 5.89
C THR A 202 6.98 8.99 4.88
N VAL A 203 7.54 10.19 4.86
CA VAL A 203 7.34 11.17 3.79
C VAL A 203 8.42 10.96 2.74
N THR A 204 8.02 10.83 1.49
CA THR A 204 8.93 10.78 0.34
C THR A 204 8.63 11.94 -0.59
N LEU A 205 9.62 12.74 -0.91
CA LEU A 205 9.52 13.87 -1.84
C LEU A 205 10.53 13.70 -2.97
N VAL A 206 10.02 13.72 -4.18
CA VAL A 206 10.82 13.59 -5.41
C VAL A 206 10.50 14.76 -6.32
N GLY A 207 11.50 15.35 -6.97
CA GLY A 207 11.32 16.36 -8.00
C GLY A 207 12.01 17.69 -7.73
N ASP A 208 11.45 18.77 -8.24
CA ASP A 208 12.04 20.09 -8.22
C ASP A 208 11.73 20.84 -6.91
N PHE A 209 12.67 20.78 -5.97
CA PHE A 209 12.59 21.48 -4.70
C PHE A 209 13.97 21.74 -4.09
N GLN A 210 14.05 22.67 -3.14
CA GLN A 210 15.23 22.89 -2.31
C GLN A 210 15.09 22.10 -0.99
N SER A 211 16.06 21.23 -0.70
CA SER A 211 15.99 20.33 0.48
C SER A 211 15.79 21.09 1.81
N ALA A 212 16.45 22.23 1.99
CA ALA A 212 16.29 23.02 3.21
C ALA A 212 14.88 23.61 3.35
N GLU A 213 14.28 24.08 2.25
CA GLU A 213 12.91 24.57 2.22
C GLU A 213 11.90 23.45 2.52
N ALA A 214 12.04 22.32 1.84
CA ALA A 214 11.18 21.16 2.02
C ALA A 214 11.22 20.67 3.47
N LEU A 215 12.39 20.50 4.07
CA LEU A 215 12.54 20.12 5.47
C LEU A 215 11.95 21.19 6.41
N GLY A 216 12.12 22.47 6.09
CA GLY A 216 11.48 23.57 6.85
C GLY A 216 9.95 23.46 6.88
N LEU A 217 9.32 23.23 5.72
CA LEU A 217 7.86 23.03 5.61
C LEU A 217 7.41 21.75 6.34
N ILE A 218 8.14 20.65 6.20
CA ILE A 218 7.84 19.39 6.91
C ILE A 218 7.94 19.62 8.43
N LYS A 219 8.98 20.29 8.91
CA LYS A 219 9.12 20.63 10.34
C LYS A 219 7.96 21.49 10.83
N GLN A 220 7.56 22.50 10.05
CA GLN A 220 6.46 23.40 10.39
C GLN A 220 5.13 22.65 10.57
N HIS A 221 4.79 21.74 9.67
CA HIS A 221 3.49 21.09 9.64
C HIS A 221 3.45 19.77 10.40
N TYR A 222 4.49 18.96 10.30
CA TYR A 222 4.54 17.65 10.99
C TYR A 222 5.19 17.75 12.38
N GLY A 223 6.08 18.70 12.62
CA GLY A 223 6.78 18.84 13.91
C GLY A 223 5.89 19.15 15.11
N VAL A 224 4.70 19.67 14.88
CA VAL A 224 3.68 19.93 15.91
C VAL A 224 2.85 18.71 16.25
N ILE A 225 2.94 17.65 15.44
CA ILE A 225 2.26 16.38 15.68
C ILE A 225 3.13 15.53 16.61
N THR A 226 2.56 15.02 17.68
CA THR A 226 3.28 14.18 18.63
C THR A 226 3.52 12.78 18.05
N ARG A 227 4.40 12.01 18.69
CA ARG A 227 4.48 10.54 18.47
C ARG A 227 3.19 9.86 18.89
N ALA A 228 3.00 8.64 18.41
CA ALA A 228 1.93 7.78 18.89
C ALA A 228 1.94 7.72 20.43
N PRO A 229 0.78 7.95 21.10
CA PRO A 229 0.70 7.97 22.56
C PRO A 229 0.89 6.57 23.19
N ARG A 230 0.83 5.52 22.35
CA ARG A 230 1.06 4.12 22.72
C ARG A 230 1.95 3.49 21.67
N PRO A 231 2.73 2.45 22.02
CA PRO A 231 3.50 1.69 21.02
C PRO A 231 2.60 1.16 19.91
N ILE A 232 3.04 1.32 18.66
CA ILE A 232 2.34 0.75 17.50
C ILE A 232 2.31 -0.78 17.66
N PRO A 233 1.13 -1.41 17.58
CA PRO A 233 1.00 -2.86 17.74
C PRO A 233 1.88 -3.62 16.75
N GLN A 234 2.61 -4.62 17.27
CA GLN A 234 3.45 -5.50 16.46
C GLN A 234 2.70 -6.81 16.19
N ILE A 235 2.94 -7.36 15.02
CA ILE A 235 2.44 -8.69 14.66
C ILE A 235 3.55 -9.69 14.99
N TYR A 236 3.27 -10.60 15.91
CA TYR A 236 4.20 -11.63 16.36
C TYR A 236 3.87 -13.03 15.80
N THR A 237 2.70 -13.15 15.16
CA THR A 237 2.25 -14.44 14.63
C THR A 237 3.12 -14.85 13.45
N GLU A 238 3.81 -15.97 13.62
CA GLU A 238 4.54 -16.63 12.55
C GLU A 238 3.67 -17.72 11.91
N GLU A 239 3.77 -17.86 10.60
CA GLU A 239 3.10 -18.95 9.92
C GLU A 239 3.81 -20.29 10.24
N PRO A 240 3.10 -21.31 10.75
CA PRO A 240 3.70 -22.60 11.01
C PRO A 240 4.21 -23.27 9.73
N GLU A 241 5.19 -24.17 9.89
CA GLU A 241 5.76 -24.91 8.77
C GLU A 241 4.69 -25.71 8.05
N GLN A 242 4.72 -25.65 6.74
CA GLN A 242 3.79 -26.39 5.89
C GLN A 242 4.23 -27.84 5.73
N THR A 243 3.47 -28.78 6.27
CA THR A 243 3.82 -30.20 6.29
C THR A 243 3.49 -30.98 5.00
N GLY A 244 2.86 -30.34 4.02
CA GLY A 244 2.52 -30.98 2.74
C GLY A 244 1.89 -30.03 1.73
N PRO A 245 1.72 -30.47 0.47
CA PRO A 245 1.11 -29.64 -0.56
C PRO A 245 -0.37 -29.36 -0.26
N ARG A 246 -0.83 -28.17 -0.59
CA ARG A 246 -2.23 -27.76 -0.52
C ARG A 246 -2.74 -27.49 -1.92
N ARG A 247 -3.96 -27.94 -2.24
CA ARG A 247 -4.59 -27.72 -3.54
C ARG A 247 -5.94 -27.06 -3.36
N VAL A 248 -6.17 -25.99 -4.11
CA VAL A 248 -7.45 -25.28 -4.17
C VAL A 248 -7.96 -25.31 -5.62
N VAL A 249 -9.25 -25.51 -5.79
CA VAL A 249 -9.93 -25.44 -7.09
C VAL A 249 -11.02 -24.38 -7.01
N VAL A 250 -10.84 -23.29 -7.74
CA VAL A 250 -11.81 -22.21 -7.85
C VAL A 250 -12.65 -22.41 -9.10
N LYS A 251 -13.96 -22.63 -8.94
CA LYS A 251 -14.90 -22.78 -10.05
C LYS A 251 -15.62 -21.47 -10.29
N ARG A 252 -15.44 -20.89 -11.46
CA ARG A 252 -16.12 -19.67 -11.91
C ARG A 252 -16.55 -19.83 -13.37
N PRO A 253 -17.65 -19.20 -13.80
CA PRO A 253 -17.97 -19.11 -15.22
C PRO A 253 -16.86 -18.38 -15.96
N GLY A 254 -16.42 -18.93 -17.10
CA GLY A 254 -15.35 -18.34 -17.91
C GLY A 254 -14.90 -19.29 -19.00
N GLN A 255 -14.19 -18.76 -20.00
CA GLN A 255 -13.71 -19.53 -21.15
C GLN A 255 -12.29 -20.06 -20.95
N LEU A 256 -11.51 -19.47 -20.07
CA LEU A 256 -10.10 -19.81 -19.88
C LEU A 256 -9.82 -20.23 -18.43
N GLY A 257 -9.05 -21.31 -18.31
CA GLY A 257 -8.51 -21.74 -17.02
C GLY A 257 -7.22 -20.97 -16.69
N VAL A 258 -6.92 -20.85 -15.40
CA VAL A 258 -5.64 -20.35 -14.89
C VAL A 258 -5.08 -21.36 -13.90
N ILE A 259 -3.82 -21.75 -14.08
CA ILE A 259 -3.08 -22.52 -13.08
C ILE A 259 -2.19 -21.54 -12.33
N ALA A 260 -2.17 -21.64 -11.03
CA ALA A 260 -1.22 -20.92 -10.19
C ALA A 260 -0.51 -21.89 -9.25
N ILE A 261 0.79 -21.72 -9.12
CA ILE A 261 1.65 -22.46 -8.20
C ILE A 261 2.28 -21.46 -7.28
N ALA A 262 2.22 -21.70 -5.97
CA ALA A 262 2.83 -20.83 -4.96
C ALA A 262 3.76 -21.63 -4.06
N HIS A 263 4.97 -21.12 -3.89
CA HIS A 263 5.96 -21.63 -2.96
C HIS A 263 6.19 -20.61 -1.84
N LYS A 264 6.47 -21.08 -0.63
CA LYS A 264 6.89 -20.18 0.46
C LYS A 264 8.17 -19.44 0.05
N SER A 265 8.23 -18.15 0.33
CA SER A 265 9.33 -17.25 0.01
C SER A 265 9.74 -16.48 1.26
N PRO A 266 11.01 -16.18 1.47
CA PRO A 266 11.44 -15.34 2.58
C PRO A 266 10.91 -13.91 2.43
N ALA A 267 11.03 -13.13 3.50
CA ALA A 267 10.73 -11.70 3.51
C ALA A 267 11.58 -10.93 2.49
N ALA A 268 11.08 -9.79 2.01
CA ALA A 268 11.78 -8.94 1.03
C ALA A 268 13.17 -8.46 1.47
N THR A 269 13.41 -8.39 2.79
CA THR A 269 14.72 -8.00 3.36
C THR A 269 15.69 -9.15 3.52
N HIS A 270 15.28 -10.39 3.25
CA HIS A 270 16.15 -11.56 3.36
C HIS A 270 17.27 -11.53 2.30
N PRO A 271 18.51 -11.96 2.62
CA PRO A 271 19.63 -11.96 1.66
C PRO A 271 19.36 -12.75 0.36
N ASP A 272 18.56 -13.80 0.41
CA ASP A 272 18.23 -14.63 -0.76
C ASP A 272 17.12 -14.04 -1.64
N PHE A 273 16.41 -12.98 -1.20
CA PHE A 273 15.30 -12.42 -1.96
C PHE A 273 15.69 -11.93 -3.36
N PRO A 274 16.83 -11.23 -3.56
CA PRO A 274 17.28 -10.84 -4.89
C PRO A 274 17.54 -12.04 -5.83
N ALA A 275 18.08 -13.14 -5.29
CA ALA A 275 18.30 -14.36 -6.06
C ALA A 275 16.97 -15.00 -6.51
N LEU A 276 15.94 -14.98 -5.66
CA LEU A 276 14.59 -15.45 -6.00
C LEU A 276 13.91 -14.56 -7.04
N ALA A 277 14.13 -13.25 -7.01
CA ALA A 277 13.65 -12.34 -8.04
C ALA A 277 14.28 -12.65 -9.41
N ILE A 278 15.60 -12.86 -9.44
CA ILE A 278 16.32 -13.27 -10.67
C ILE A 278 15.83 -14.65 -11.15
N LEU A 279 15.61 -15.59 -10.23
CA LEU A 279 15.04 -16.91 -10.57
C LEU A 279 13.67 -16.75 -11.24
N GLY A 280 12.80 -15.89 -10.71
CA GLY A 280 11.53 -15.56 -11.34
C GLY A 280 11.69 -15.07 -12.77
N SER A 281 12.60 -14.14 -13.01
CA SER A 281 12.89 -13.63 -14.36
C SER A 281 13.41 -14.74 -15.31
N ILE A 282 14.30 -15.59 -14.85
CA ILE A 282 14.80 -16.73 -15.67
C ILE A 282 13.66 -17.70 -16.03
N LEU A 283 12.74 -17.94 -15.11
CA LEU A 283 11.65 -18.88 -15.30
C LEU A 283 10.53 -18.34 -16.19
N GLY A 284 10.10 -17.10 -16.02
CA GLY A 284 8.87 -16.62 -16.65
C GLY A 284 8.84 -15.19 -17.17
N ASP A 285 9.97 -14.46 -17.17
CA ASP A 285 10.01 -13.10 -17.68
C ASP A 285 10.48 -13.05 -19.13
N GLY A 286 9.56 -12.62 -20.02
CA GLY A 286 9.81 -12.49 -21.45
C GLY A 286 9.87 -13.81 -22.23
N LYS A 287 9.95 -13.68 -23.55
CA LYS A 287 9.85 -14.79 -24.51
C LYS A 287 11.01 -15.80 -24.42
N ASN A 288 12.14 -15.40 -23.90
CA ASN A 288 13.32 -16.26 -23.75
C ASN A 288 13.36 -17.06 -22.45
N SER A 289 12.39 -16.84 -21.55
CA SER A 289 12.30 -17.55 -20.29
C SER A 289 11.96 -19.03 -20.47
N ARG A 290 12.34 -19.84 -19.48
CA ARG A 290 12.21 -21.31 -19.59
C ARG A 290 10.76 -21.76 -19.71
N LEU A 291 9.87 -21.25 -18.86
CA LEU A 291 8.46 -21.64 -18.89
C LEU A 291 7.72 -21.07 -20.10
N TYR A 292 8.10 -19.90 -20.59
CA TYR A 292 7.52 -19.36 -21.81
C TYR A 292 7.75 -20.30 -22.99
N ARG A 293 9.00 -20.75 -23.19
CA ARG A 293 9.37 -21.69 -24.26
C ARG A 293 8.66 -23.05 -24.13
N GLU A 294 8.50 -23.54 -22.89
CA GLU A 294 7.90 -24.87 -22.68
C GLU A 294 6.38 -24.85 -22.70
N LEU A 295 5.75 -23.73 -22.46
CA LEU A 295 4.30 -23.62 -22.34
C LEU A 295 3.68 -22.71 -23.43
N THR A 296 4.16 -21.49 -23.57
CA THR A 296 3.55 -20.50 -24.47
C THR A 296 3.93 -20.78 -25.94
N ASP A 297 5.20 -21.06 -26.23
CA ASP A 297 5.62 -21.42 -27.59
C ASP A 297 4.99 -22.74 -28.08
N LYS A 298 4.56 -23.60 -27.15
CA LYS A 298 3.84 -24.84 -27.44
C LYS A 298 2.31 -24.70 -27.42
N ASN A 299 1.80 -23.48 -27.36
CA ASN A 299 0.37 -23.19 -27.31
C ASN A 299 -0.40 -23.84 -26.15
N LEU A 300 0.26 -24.13 -25.02
CA LEU A 300 -0.37 -24.66 -23.82
C LEU A 300 -0.85 -23.51 -22.89
N SER A 301 -0.22 -22.33 -23.01
CA SER A 301 -0.58 -21.13 -22.26
C SER A 301 -0.56 -19.90 -23.16
N THR A 302 -1.24 -18.85 -22.72
CA THR A 302 -1.19 -17.53 -23.37
C THR A 302 -0.06 -16.64 -22.80
N GLY A 303 0.55 -17.07 -21.72
CA GLY A 303 1.66 -16.39 -21.06
C GLY A 303 2.05 -17.08 -19.75
N VAL A 304 3.15 -16.64 -19.15
CA VAL A 304 3.61 -17.08 -17.84
C VAL A 304 4.07 -15.86 -17.06
N PHE A 305 3.69 -15.77 -15.81
CA PHE A 305 4.10 -14.71 -14.88
C PHE A 305 4.64 -15.38 -13.63
N THR A 306 5.86 -15.06 -13.23
CA THR A 306 6.47 -15.65 -12.03
C THR A 306 7.35 -14.66 -11.30
N GLY A 307 7.38 -14.77 -9.98
CA GLY A 307 8.22 -13.95 -9.12
C GLY A 307 7.79 -13.97 -7.65
N PRO A 308 8.66 -13.55 -6.73
CA PRO A 308 8.35 -13.44 -5.33
C PRO A 308 7.55 -12.17 -5.05
N PHE A 309 6.60 -12.24 -4.10
CA PHE A 309 5.99 -11.06 -3.53
C PHE A 309 6.94 -10.43 -2.51
N ALA A 310 7.29 -9.15 -2.73
CA ALA A 310 8.14 -8.38 -1.82
C ALA A 310 7.32 -7.87 -0.64
N LEU A 311 7.20 -8.67 0.43
CA LEU A 311 6.47 -8.34 1.63
C LEU A 311 7.40 -8.25 2.85
N ARG A 312 6.90 -7.62 3.91
CA ARG A 312 7.63 -7.44 5.17
C ARG A 312 7.97 -8.75 5.86
N ASP A 313 7.00 -9.67 5.88
CA ASP A 313 7.15 -11.00 6.47
C ASP A 313 7.32 -12.06 5.36
N PRO A 314 7.71 -13.30 5.69
CA PRO A 314 7.81 -14.37 4.72
C PRO A 314 6.55 -14.52 3.88
N SER A 315 6.72 -14.56 2.58
CA SER A 315 5.64 -14.45 1.60
C SER A 315 5.58 -15.62 0.63
N LEU A 316 5.16 -15.39 -0.59
CA LEU A 316 4.98 -16.41 -1.61
C LEU A 316 5.74 -16.02 -2.88
N HIS A 317 6.32 -17.02 -3.54
CA HIS A 317 6.78 -16.94 -4.91
C HIS A 317 5.72 -17.57 -5.80
N PHE A 318 5.14 -16.81 -6.70
CA PHE A 318 4.07 -17.24 -7.59
C PHE A 318 4.55 -17.62 -8.98
N THR A 319 3.86 -18.55 -9.58
CA THR A 319 3.86 -18.80 -11.03
C THR A 319 2.41 -18.88 -11.49
N PHE A 320 2.00 -17.93 -12.35
CA PHE A 320 0.68 -17.90 -12.98
C PHE A 320 0.78 -18.32 -14.44
N ILE A 321 -0.11 -19.21 -14.86
CA ILE A 321 -0.14 -19.79 -16.19
C ILE A 321 -1.59 -19.73 -16.70
N PRO A 322 -1.98 -18.63 -17.38
CA PRO A 322 -3.25 -18.60 -18.11
C PRO A 322 -3.20 -19.62 -19.24
N LEU A 323 -4.17 -20.53 -19.28
CA LEU A 323 -4.21 -21.61 -20.28
C LEU A 323 -4.59 -21.08 -21.66
N ALA A 324 -4.07 -21.69 -22.70
CA ALA A 324 -4.54 -21.44 -24.06
C ALA A 324 -5.96 -22.00 -24.25
N PRO A 325 -6.77 -21.41 -25.15
CA PRO A 325 -8.03 -22.00 -25.57
C PRO A 325 -7.76 -23.34 -26.24
N GLY A 326 -8.44 -24.40 -25.82
CA GLY A 326 -8.28 -25.72 -26.38
C GLY A 326 -9.56 -26.51 -26.37
#